data_1d3d8f6bec54efb53a70491dcdea315c
#
_entry.id   1d3d8f6bec54efb53a70491dcdea315c
#
_cell.length_a   1.000
_cell.length_b   1.000
_cell.length_c   1.000
_cell.angle_alpha   90.00
_cell.angle_beta   90.00
_cell.angle_gamma   90.00
#
_symmetry.space_group_name_H-M   'P 1'
#
loop_
_entity.id
_entity.type
_entity.pdbx_description
1 polymer ?
#
loop_
_entity_poly.entity_id
_entity_poly.type
_entity_poly.pdbx_seq_one_letter_code
_entity_poly.pdbx_strand_id
1 'polypeptide(L)'
;MQEIYWTIKKRSRLQEPVAKFIFKQIILALKFIHENNIVHRDIKLDNILLDLDNNIKICDFGVSKIINKNDIMLEQCGTPAYIAPEILLNKGYEGFGVDIWSAGVVLYAMLSGTVPFKGTNLKELHNLIISGNYQPINDISMEASHLINNLL
;
A
#
# COMPACT_ATOMS: atom_id res chain seq x y z
N MET A 1 -9.95 16.29 -9.35
CA MET A 1 -9.47 15.01 -8.78
C MET A 1 -9.57 15.08 -7.27
N GLN A 2 -10.00 14.02 -6.62
CA GLN A 2 -10.13 13.96 -5.16
C GLN A 2 -9.28 12.80 -4.66
N GLU A 3 -8.52 13.00 -3.60
CA GLU A 3 -7.76 11.94 -2.94
C GLU A 3 -8.72 10.92 -2.31
N ILE A 4 -8.43 9.63 -2.43
CA ILE A 4 -9.19 8.57 -1.75
C ILE A 4 -9.13 8.76 -0.23
N TYR A 5 -8.02 9.28 0.29
CA TYR A 5 -7.85 9.64 1.68
C TYR A 5 -9.01 10.50 2.24
N TRP A 6 -9.43 11.56 1.52
CA TRP A 6 -10.54 12.42 1.95
C TRP A 6 -11.88 11.69 1.96
N THR A 7 -12.09 10.76 1.02
CA THR A 7 -13.30 9.94 0.99
C THR A 7 -13.37 9.01 2.20
N ILE A 8 -12.26 8.39 2.59
CA ILE A 8 -12.15 7.55 3.77
C ILE A 8 -12.30 8.39 5.05
N LYS A 9 -11.62 9.52 5.14
CA LYS A 9 -11.70 10.43 6.29
C LYS A 9 -13.13 10.91 6.55
N LYS A 10 -13.91 11.14 5.50
CA LYS A 10 -15.32 11.58 5.61
C LYS A 10 -16.28 10.44 5.94
N ARG A 11 -16.00 9.19 5.50
CA ARG A 11 -16.89 8.04 5.63
C ARG A 11 -16.44 7.01 6.68
N SER A 12 -15.32 7.25 7.35
CA SER A 12 -14.63 6.36 8.27
C SER A 12 -14.01 5.11 7.60
N ARG A 13 -14.68 4.46 6.67
CA ARG A 13 -14.18 3.31 5.86
C ARG A 13 -14.99 3.20 4.58
N LEU A 14 -14.48 2.44 3.61
CA LEU A 14 -15.21 2.08 2.40
C LEU A 14 -15.95 0.76 2.59
N GLN A 15 -17.10 0.63 1.93
CA GLN A 15 -17.75 -0.67 1.79
C GLN A 15 -16.91 -1.57 0.85
N GLU A 16 -16.89 -2.87 1.12
CA GLU A 16 -16.06 -3.84 0.40
C GLU A 16 -16.23 -3.81 -1.13
N PRO A 17 -17.45 -3.72 -1.71
CA PRO A 17 -17.60 -3.62 -3.16
C PRO A 17 -16.89 -2.40 -3.78
N VAL A 18 -16.91 -1.26 -3.07
CA VAL A 18 -16.21 -0.04 -3.50
C VAL A 18 -14.70 -0.20 -3.36
N ALA A 19 -14.24 -0.72 -2.24
CA ALA A 19 -12.81 -1.00 -2.02
C ALA A 19 -12.28 -1.98 -3.08
N LYS A 20 -13.01 -3.04 -3.40
CA LYS A 20 -12.68 -4.01 -4.45
C LYS A 20 -12.54 -3.35 -5.83
N PHE A 21 -13.49 -2.47 -6.19
CA PHE A 21 -13.46 -1.76 -7.47
C PHE A 21 -12.20 -0.87 -7.58
N ILE A 22 -11.89 -0.12 -6.53
CA ILE A 22 -10.71 0.76 -6.48
C ILE A 22 -9.42 -0.07 -6.46
N PHE A 23 -9.35 -1.10 -5.61
CA PHE A 23 -8.17 -1.92 -5.45
C PHE A 23 -7.78 -2.65 -6.75
N LYS A 24 -8.78 -3.17 -7.49
CA LYS A 24 -8.53 -3.76 -8.81
C LYS A 24 -7.81 -2.79 -9.75
N GLN A 25 -8.21 -1.53 -9.77
CA GLN A 25 -7.56 -0.52 -10.59
C GLN A 25 -6.13 -0.21 -10.12
N ILE A 26 -5.90 -0.16 -8.78
CA ILE A 26 -4.56 0.02 -8.21
C ILE A 26 -3.63 -1.09 -8.68
N ILE A 27 -4.06 -2.35 -8.58
CA ILE A 27 -3.25 -3.50 -9.02
C ILE A 27 -2.97 -3.46 -10.53
N LEU A 28 -3.93 -3.06 -11.35
CA LEU A 28 -3.71 -2.91 -12.79
C LEU A 28 -2.72 -1.78 -13.11
N ALA A 29 -2.78 -0.67 -12.37
CA ALA A 29 -1.82 0.43 -12.52
C ALA A 29 -0.41 0.02 -12.07
N LEU A 30 -0.28 -0.69 -10.93
CA LEU A 30 0.99 -1.23 -10.46
C LEU A 30 1.57 -2.24 -11.44
N LYS A 31 0.74 -3.12 -12.00
CA LYS A 31 1.17 -4.05 -13.05
C LYS A 31 1.80 -3.29 -14.23
N PHE A 32 1.14 -2.25 -14.73
CA PHE A 32 1.67 -1.43 -15.83
C PHE A 32 3.01 -0.76 -15.45
N ILE A 33 3.11 -0.18 -14.26
CA ILE A 33 4.32 0.46 -13.75
C ILE A 33 5.47 -0.55 -13.68
N HIS A 34 5.23 -1.73 -13.11
CA HIS A 34 6.22 -2.79 -12.94
C HIS A 34 6.64 -3.43 -14.29
N GLU A 35 5.72 -3.58 -15.24
CA GLU A 35 6.03 -4.04 -16.61
C GLU A 35 6.96 -3.05 -17.36
N ASN A 36 6.99 -1.79 -16.95
CA ASN A 36 7.94 -0.79 -17.44
C ASN A 36 9.20 -0.68 -16.57
N ASN A 37 9.46 -1.68 -15.72
CA ASN A 37 10.62 -1.73 -14.82
C ASN A 37 10.71 -0.56 -13.82
N ILE A 38 9.59 0.06 -13.48
CA ILE A 38 9.52 1.14 -12.51
C ILE A 38 9.01 0.59 -11.19
N VAL A 39 9.63 0.96 -10.07
CA VAL A 39 9.14 0.78 -8.70
C VAL A 39 8.73 2.14 -8.18
N HIS A 40 7.51 2.26 -7.66
CA HIS A 40 6.97 3.54 -7.18
C HIS A 40 7.57 3.95 -5.84
N ARG A 41 7.66 3.02 -4.88
CA ARG A 41 8.25 3.12 -3.54
C ARG A 41 7.54 4.03 -2.53
N ASP A 42 6.42 4.67 -2.90
CA ASP A 42 5.58 5.46 -1.96
C ASP A 42 4.08 5.32 -2.29
N ILE A 43 3.62 4.07 -2.45
CA ILE A 43 2.20 3.77 -2.62
C ILE A 43 1.49 3.99 -1.28
N LYS A 44 0.54 4.92 -1.27
CA LYS A 44 -0.29 5.29 -0.11
C LYS A 44 -1.59 5.94 -0.57
N LEU A 45 -2.55 6.07 0.35
CA LEU A 45 -3.86 6.67 0.03
C LEU A 45 -3.76 8.09 -0.53
N ASP A 46 -2.79 8.88 -0.05
CA ASP A 46 -2.58 10.28 -0.46
C ASP A 46 -2.12 10.38 -1.92
N ASN A 47 -1.42 9.36 -2.41
CA ASN A 47 -0.89 9.29 -3.77
C ASN A 47 -1.82 8.57 -4.76
N ILE A 48 -3.06 8.25 -4.33
CA ILE A 48 -4.09 7.63 -5.17
C ILE A 48 -5.25 8.60 -5.29
N LEU A 49 -5.41 9.15 -6.48
CA LEU A 49 -6.45 10.14 -6.79
C LEU A 49 -7.61 9.48 -7.54
N LEU A 50 -8.83 9.97 -7.33
CA LEU A 50 -10.01 9.63 -8.12
C LEU A 50 -10.35 10.77 -9.09
N ASP A 51 -10.60 10.45 -10.33
CA ASP A 51 -11.21 11.38 -11.28
C ASP A 51 -12.75 11.43 -11.13
N LEU A 52 -13.41 12.23 -11.94
CA LEU A 52 -14.87 12.41 -11.89
C LEU A 52 -15.64 11.13 -12.26
N ASP A 53 -15.01 10.24 -13.00
CA ASP A 53 -15.58 8.95 -13.43
C ASP A 53 -15.21 7.80 -12.50
N ASN A 54 -14.63 8.10 -11.33
CA ASN A 54 -14.10 7.16 -10.33
C ASN A 54 -12.96 6.27 -10.84
N ASN A 55 -12.22 6.70 -11.87
CA ASN A 55 -10.97 6.03 -12.24
C ASN A 55 -9.85 6.52 -11.33
N ILE A 56 -8.97 5.60 -10.93
CA ILE A 56 -7.81 5.95 -10.12
C ILE A 56 -6.67 6.51 -10.99
N LYS A 57 -5.88 7.38 -10.36
CA LYS A 57 -4.61 7.87 -10.90
C LYS A 57 -3.57 7.76 -9.78
N ILE A 58 -2.51 7.00 -10.01
CA ILE A 58 -1.35 6.99 -9.11
C ILE A 58 -0.49 8.21 -9.46
N CYS A 59 -0.09 8.96 -8.45
CA CYS A 59 0.70 10.17 -8.59
C CYS A 59 1.93 10.15 -7.66
N ASP A 60 2.78 11.16 -7.78
CA ASP A 60 3.99 11.37 -6.97
C ASP A 60 5.05 10.27 -7.18
N PHE A 61 5.72 10.32 -8.31
CA PHE A 61 6.86 9.47 -8.65
C PHE A 61 8.21 10.06 -8.15
N GLY A 62 8.19 10.97 -7.18
CA GLY A 62 9.38 11.70 -6.69
C GLY A 62 10.46 10.80 -6.10
N VAL A 63 10.09 9.62 -5.59
CA VAL A 63 11.03 8.61 -5.07
C VAL A 63 11.05 7.33 -5.89
N SER A 64 10.41 7.30 -7.06
CA SER A 64 10.37 6.12 -7.93
C SER A 64 11.75 5.81 -8.52
N LYS A 65 11.96 4.57 -8.91
CA LYS A 65 13.22 4.11 -9.48
C LYS A 65 12.99 3.16 -10.65
N ILE A 66 13.74 3.34 -11.73
CA ILE A 66 13.83 2.34 -12.80
C ILE A 66 14.86 1.30 -12.33
N ILE A 67 14.48 0.03 -12.39
CA ILE A 67 15.31 -1.10 -11.97
C ILE A 67 15.44 -2.12 -13.09
N ASN A 68 16.59 -2.82 -13.13
CA ASN A 68 16.73 -4.01 -13.97
C ASN A 68 16.33 -5.26 -13.15
N LYS A 69 16.10 -6.34 -13.87
CA LYS A 69 15.86 -7.64 -13.25
C LYS A 69 17.04 -8.04 -12.37
N ASN A 70 16.80 -8.37 -11.11
CA ASN A 70 17.78 -8.71 -10.07
C ASN A 70 18.55 -7.52 -9.46
N ASP A 71 18.20 -6.28 -9.76
CA ASP A 71 18.75 -5.14 -9.02
C ASP A 71 18.32 -5.22 -7.54
N ILE A 72 19.29 -5.06 -6.65
CA ILE A 72 19.04 -4.98 -5.21
C ILE A 72 19.12 -3.51 -4.78
N MET A 73 18.08 -3.04 -4.15
CA MET A 73 18.02 -1.68 -3.61
C MET A 73 18.42 -1.66 -2.15
N LEU A 74 19.12 -0.60 -1.74
CA LEU A 74 19.57 -0.38 -0.37
C LEU A 74 18.91 0.84 0.27
N GLU A 75 18.38 1.74 -0.55
CA GLU A 75 17.82 3.00 -0.05
C GLU A 75 16.51 2.76 0.71
N GLN A 76 16.45 3.21 1.95
CA GLN A 76 15.21 3.25 2.73
C GLN A 76 14.42 4.50 2.35
N CYS A 77 13.27 4.34 1.73
CA CYS A 77 12.37 5.43 1.37
C CYS A 77 10.91 4.99 1.50
N GLY A 78 10.00 5.95 1.44
CA GLY A 78 8.57 5.75 1.57
C GLY A 78 7.99 6.30 2.87
N THR A 79 6.68 6.22 3.00
CA THR A 79 5.94 6.71 4.16
C THR A 79 5.90 5.65 5.27
N PRO A 80 6.32 5.95 6.52
CA PRO A 80 6.60 4.94 7.56
C PRO A 80 5.54 3.85 7.75
N ALA A 81 4.25 4.20 7.76
CA ALA A 81 3.17 3.23 7.97
C ALA A 81 2.93 2.28 6.77
N TYR A 82 3.54 2.55 5.61
CA TYR A 82 3.38 1.79 4.36
C TYR A 82 4.64 1.04 3.94
N ILE A 83 5.76 1.23 4.67
CA ILE A 83 7.06 0.62 4.34
C ILE A 83 6.98 -0.90 4.52
N ALA A 84 7.51 -1.64 3.55
CA ALA A 84 7.60 -3.08 3.60
C ALA A 84 8.69 -3.55 4.60
N PRO A 85 8.49 -4.72 5.27
CA PRO A 85 9.42 -5.20 6.29
C PRO A 85 10.84 -5.42 5.75
N GLU A 86 11.01 -5.86 4.51
CA GLU A 86 12.32 -6.06 3.89
C GLU A 86 13.15 -4.77 3.75
N ILE A 87 12.50 -3.60 3.61
CA ILE A 87 13.18 -2.30 3.62
C ILE A 87 13.78 -2.03 5.00
N LEU A 88 13.05 -2.38 6.06
CA LEU A 88 13.46 -2.14 7.45
C LEU A 88 14.60 -3.06 7.91
N LEU A 89 14.74 -4.23 7.28
CA LEU A 89 15.77 -5.22 7.63
C LEU A 89 17.18 -4.83 7.16
N ASN A 90 17.34 -3.81 6.32
CA ASN A 90 18.63 -3.25 5.88
C ASN A 90 19.56 -4.28 5.19
N LYS A 91 18.99 -5.29 4.55
CA LYS A 91 19.74 -6.35 3.84
C LYS A 91 19.70 -6.22 2.32
N GLY A 92 19.12 -5.13 1.83
CA GLY A 92 18.75 -4.98 0.43
C GLY A 92 17.41 -5.67 0.12
N TYR A 93 16.72 -5.18 -0.88
CA TYR A 93 15.39 -5.67 -1.27
C TYR A 93 15.18 -5.61 -2.78
N GLU A 94 14.37 -6.53 -3.30
CA GLU A 94 13.86 -6.47 -4.65
C GLU A 94 12.69 -5.47 -4.74
N GLY A 95 12.63 -4.70 -5.84
CA GLY A 95 11.78 -3.52 -5.88
C GLY A 95 10.27 -3.76 -5.88
N PHE A 96 9.80 -4.67 -6.73
CA PHE A 96 8.36 -4.75 -7.02
C PHE A 96 7.51 -5.19 -5.81
N GLY A 97 8.04 -6.05 -4.95
CA GLY A 97 7.37 -6.55 -3.75
C GLY A 97 6.96 -5.44 -2.78
N VAL A 98 7.77 -4.38 -2.66
CA VAL A 98 7.49 -3.30 -1.70
C VAL A 98 6.25 -2.49 -2.08
N ASP A 99 5.98 -2.31 -3.38
CA ASP A 99 4.75 -1.65 -3.84
C ASP A 99 3.52 -2.53 -3.58
N ILE A 100 3.66 -3.86 -3.68
CA ILE A 100 2.58 -4.83 -3.41
C ILE A 100 2.24 -4.85 -1.92
N TRP A 101 3.25 -4.84 -1.03
CA TRP A 101 3.04 -4.67 0.41
C TRP A 101 2.28 -3.37 0.70
N SER A 102 2.76 -2.24 0.17
CA SER A 102 2.12 -0.93 0.35
C SER A 102 0.68 -0.91 -0.16
N ALA A 103 0.39 -1.59 -1.28
CA ALA A 103 -0.98 -1.78 -1.77
C ALA A 103 -1.83 -2.61 -0.77
N GLY A 104 -1.25 -3.60 -0.10
CA GLY A 104 -1.91 -4.33 1.00
C GLY A 104 -2.29 -3.42 2.15
N VAL A 105 -1.38 -2.52 2.56
CA VAL A 105 -1.67 -1.49 3.58
C VAL A 105 -2.81 -0.57 3.12
N VAL A 106 -2.81 -0.16 1.85
CA VAL A 106 -3.91 0.66 1.25
C VAL A 106 -5.24 -0.09 1.31
N LEU A 107 -5.28 -1.39 0.93
CA LEU A 107 -6.49 -2.20 0.99
C LEU A 107 -7.03 -2.30 2.42
N TYR A 108 -6.15 -2.61 3.38
CA TYR A 108 -6.51 -2.63 4.79
C TYR A 108 -7.10 -1.28 5.23
N ALA A 109 -6.43 -0.17 4.90
CA ALA A 109 -6.88 1.16 5.28
C ALA A 109 -8.22 1.55 4.64
N MET A 110 -8.49 1.14 3.40
CA MET A 110 -9.80 1.34 2.76
C MET A 110 -10.94 0.63 3.51
N LEU A 111 -10.70 -0.60 3.99
CA LEU A 111 -11.70 -1.44 4.62
C LEU A 111 -11.88 -1.19 6.12
N SER A 112 -10.82 -0.77 6.81
CA SER A 112 -10.84 -0.52 8.27
C SER A 112 -10.96 0.96 8.64
N GLY A 113 -10.60 1.88 7.73
CA GLY A 113 -10.51 3.32 7.99
C GLY A 113 -9.18 3.75 8.61
N THR A 114 -8.21 2.85 8.78
CA THR A 114 -6.93 3.12 9.42
C THR A 114 -5.83 2.18 8.91
N VAL A 115 -4.56 2.52 9.13
CA VAL A 115 -3.44 1.64 8.77
C VAL A 115 -3.35 0.41 9.70
N PRO A 116 -2.82 -0.74 9.21
CA PRO A 116 -2.73 -1.97 10.02
C PRO A 116 -1.74 -1.87 11.17
N PHE A 117 -0.63 -1.16 10.97
CA PHE A 117 0.44 -1.04 11.96
C PHE A 117 0.46 0.38 12.53
N LYS A 118 0.40 0.49 13.87
CA LYS A 118 0.41 1.76 14.59
C LYS A 118 1.31 1.64 15.81
N GLY A 119 2.42 2.36 15.81
CA GLY A 119 3.31 2.48 16.96
C GLY A 119 3.23 3.89 17.56
N THR A 120 3.54 4.02 18.83
CA THR A 120 3.67 5.31 19.53
C THR A 120 4.96 6.05 19.12
N ASN A 121 5.91 5.32 18.55
CA ASN A 121 7.16 5.81 18.00
C ASN A 121 7.62 4.93 16.82
N LEU A 122 8.63 5.40 16.07
CA LEU A 122 9.13 4.69 14.89
C LEU A 122 9.66 3.28 15.21
N LYS A 123 10.32 3.10 16.35
CA LYS A 123 10.88 1.79 16.74
C LYS A 123 9.78 0.76 16.96
N GLU A 124 8.73 1.15 17.65
CA GLU A 124 7.55 0.29 17.87
C GLU A 124 6.84 -0.03 16.56
N LEU A 125 6.62 0.98 15.72
CA LEU A 125 6.03 0.81 14.39
C LEU A 125 6.84 -0.19 13.54
N HIS A 126 8.16 -0.04 13.48
CA HIS A 126 9.04 -0.94 12.75
C HIS A 126 8.95 -2.39 13.27
N ASN A 127 8.92 -2.57 14.61
CA ASN A 127 8.76 -3.91 15.20
C ASN A 127 7.42 -4.54 14.82
N LEU A 128 6.33 -3.78 14.80
CA LEU A 128 5.01 -4.27 14.39
C LEU A 128 5.00 -4.67 12.92
N ILE A 129 5.58 -3.86 12.04
CA ILE A 129 5.70 -4.16 10.61
C ILE A 129 6.52 -5.44 10.39
N ILE A 130 7.69 -5.57 11.03
CA ILE A 130 8.57 -6.74 10.88
C ILE A 130 7.90 -8.01 11.42
N SER A 131 7.10 -7.91 12.50
CA SER A 131 6.38 -9.05 13.04
C SER A 131 5.15 -9.46 12.25
N GLY A 132 4.63 -8.59 11.36
CA GLY A 132 3.39 -8.81 10.63
C GLY A 132 2.13 -8.85 11.53
N ASN A 133 2.23 -8.45 12.80
CA ASN A 133 1.12 -8.49 13.74
C ASN A 133 0.22 -7.26 13.59
N TYR A 134 -0.96 -7.44 13.04
CA TYR A 134 -1.99 -6.41 12.95
C TYR A 134 -3.36 -6.93 13.39
N GLN A 135 -4.29 -6.04 13.71
CA GLN A 135 -5.64 -6.41 14.12
C GLN A 135 -6.46 -6.85 12.90
N PRO A 136 -7.10 -8.04 12.93
CA PRO A 136 -8.03 -8.43 11.87
C PRO A 136 -9.17 -7.43 11.71
N ILE A 137 -9.64 -7.24 10.49
CA ILE A 137 -10.83 -6.41 10.23
C ILE A 137 -12.06 -7.27 10.42
N ASN A 138 -12.98 -6.82 11.27
CA ASN A 138 -14.31 -7.42 11.39
C ASN A 138 -15.22 -6.93 10.24
N ASP A 139 -16.28 -7.69 9.96
CA ASP A 139 -17.32 -7.34 8.99
C ASP A 139 -16.82 -7.18 7.53
N ILE A 140 -15.84 -7.99 7.12
CA ILE A 140 -15.41 -8.15 5.73
C ILE A 140 -15.53 -9.62 5.31
N SER A 141 -15.54 -9.88 4.00
CA SER A 141 -15.59 -11.25 3.48
C SER A 141 -14.33 -12.05 3.83
N MET A 142 -14.43 -13.38 3.81
CA MET A 142 -13.28 -14.27 3.99
C MET A 142 -12.25 -14.06 2.88
N GLU A 143 -12.70 -13.79 1.66
CA GLU A 143 -11.86 -13.51 0.50
C GLU A 143 -11.03 -12.24 0.68
N ALA A 144 -11.65 -11.16 1.17
CA ALA A 144 -10.95 -9.91 1.47
C ALA A 144 -9.94 -10.09 2.60
N SER A 145 -10.32 -10.79 3.67
CA SER A 145 -9.42 -11.14 4.78
C SER A 145 -8.23 -11.97 4.30
N HIS A 146 -8.49 -13.02 3.50
CA HIS A 146 -7.45 -13.88 2.95
C HIS A 146 -6.50 -13.09 2.03
N LEU A 147 -7.03 -12.19 1.20
CA LEU A 147 -6.20 -11.35 0.34
C LEU A 147 -5.26 -10.46 1.16
N ILE A 148 -5.78 -9.77 2.19
CA ILE A 148 -4.96 -8.93 3.08
C ILE A 148 -3.87 -9.76 3.75
N ASN A 149 -4.19 -10.94 4.28
CA ASN A 149 -3.21 -11.83 4.93
C ASN A 149 -2.11 -12.35 3.99
N ASN A 150 -2.35 -12.36 2.68
CA ASN A 150 -1.32 -12.73 1.69
C ASN A 150 -0.52 -11.53 1.17
N LEU A 151 -0.97 -10.31 1.45
CA LEU A 151 -0.27 -9.09 1.06
C LEU A 151 0.60 -8.55 2.20
N LEU A 152 0.21 -8.79 3.44
CA LEU A 152 0.87 -8.35 4.67
C LEU A 152 1.41 -9.54 5.48
#